data_c56c40b71d1c5b89ea99bdf7f7dda474
#
_entry.id   c56c40b71d1c5b89ea99bdf7f7dda474
#
_cell.length_a   1.000
_cell.length_b   1.000
_cell.length_c   1.000
_cell.angle_alpha   90.00
_cell.angle_beta   90.00
_cell.angle_gamma   90.00
#
_symmetry.space_group_name_H-M   'P 1'
#
loop_
_entity.id
_entity.type
_entity.pdbx_description
1 polymer ?
#
loop_
_entity_poly.entity_id
_entity_poly.type
_entity_poly.pdbx_seq_one_letter_code
_entity_poly.pdbx_strand_id
1 'polypeptide(L)'
;MSHPLARITAGPVDAPTLVLLHGITASALSQTDAIDHWTALGYRVVAVDARGHGLSPRWAPQELERAGEVLVDDAVAVLEDLLVQDRGRRALGLPATDPPVVIGHSMGAATAMVVAARRPELLTGVVLADPARYGSRSPAELLARGAARE
;
A
#
# COMPACT_ATOMS: atom_id res chain seq x y z
N MET A 1 15.15 -12.47 -6.62
CA MET A 1 14.35 -11.42 -7.29
C MET A 1 13.05 -11.25 -6.51
N SER A 2 12.77 -10.06 -6.04
CA SER A 2 11.48 -9.76 -5.39
C SER A 2 10.38 -9.87 -6.45
N HIS A 3 9.41 -10.75 -6.24
CA HIS A 3 8.23 -10.79 -7.10
C HIS A 3 7.37 -9.54 -6.81
N PRO A 4 6.87 -8.87 -7.84
CA PRO A 4 6.02 -7.69 -7.64
C PRO A 4 4.74 -8.06 -6.89
N LEU A 5 4.23 -7.13 -6.09
CA LEU A 5 2.93 -7.30 -5.44
C LEU A 5 1.80 -7.34 -6.48
N ALA A 6 0.82 -8.19 -6.23
CA ALA A 6 -0.42 -8.21 -7.00
C ALA A 6 -1.23 -6.94 -6.74
N ARG A 7 -1.92 -6.45 -7.77
CA ARG A 7 -2.71 -5.23 -7.69
C ARG A 7 -3.92 -5.27 -8.62
N ILE A 8 -4.98 -4.59 -8.22
CA ILE A 8 -6.13 -4.28 -9.06
C ILE A 8 -5.97 -2.84 -9.51
N THR A 9 -5.97 -2.61 -10.82
CA THR A 9 -5.88 -1.26 -11.39
C THR A 9 -7.17 -0.96 -12.15
N ALA A 10 -7.79 0.18 -11.87
CA ALA A 10 -9.01 0.64 -12.51
C ALA A 10 -8.95 2.15 -12.78
N GLY A 11 -9.77 2.62 -13.72
CA GLY A 11 -9.81 4.02 -14.13
C GLY A 11 -8.78 4.38 -15.21
N PRO A 12 -8.86 5.61 -15.76
CA PRO A 12 -7.99 6.07 -16.84
C PRO A 12 -6.52 6.16 -16.40
N VAL A 13 -5.60 5.74 -17.27
CA VAL A 13 -4.17 5.71 -16.97
C VAL A 13 -3.55 7.09 -16.77
N ASP A 14 -4.18 8.12 -17.32
CA ASP A 14 -3.78 9.53 -17.25
C ASP A 14 -4.57 10.35 -16.21
N ALA A 15 -5.41 9.69 -15.43
CA ALA A 15 -6.13 10.32 -14.33
C ALA A 15 -5.27 10.38 -13.05
N PRO A 16 -5.55 11.35 -12.15
CA PRO A 16 -4.91 11.37 -10.83
C PRO A 16 -5.05 10.03 -10.13
N THR A 17 -3.95 9.52 -9.59
CA THR A 17 -3.87 8.15 -9.07
C THR A 17 -4.01 8.10 -7.55
N LEU A 18 -4.85 7.19 -7.08
CA LEU A 18 -4.97 6.78 -5.68
C LEU A 18 -4.42 5.37 -5.52
N VAL A 19 -3.50 5.18 -4.57
CA VAL A 19 -3.00 3.86 -4.19
C VAL A 19 -3.66 3.44 -2.89
N LEU A 20 -4.30 2.27 -2.88
CA LEU A 20 -5.01 1.75 -1.71
C LEU A 20 -4.16 0.64 -1.05
N LEU A 21 -3.85 0.83 0.24
CA LEU A 21 -3.17 -0.16 1.08
C LEU A 21 -4.11 -0.65 2.17
N HIS A 22 -4.47 -1.92 2.12
CA HIS A 22 -5.47 -2.53 3.00
C HIS A 22 -4.94 -2.88 4.40
N GLY A 23 -5.85 -3.21 5.31
CA GLY A 23 -5.56 -3.73 6.65
C GLY A 23 -5.23 -5.23 6.66
N ILE A 24 -4.76 -5.73 7.80
CA ILE A 24 -4.19 -7.09 7.94
C ILE A 24 -5.18 -8.22 7.60
N THR A 25 -6.48 -8.01 7.74
CA THR A 25 -7.51 -9.02 7.45
C THR A 25 -8.17 -8.83 6.09
N ALA A 26 -7.66 -7.92 5.26
CA ALA A 26 -8.25 -7.52 4.00
C ALA A 26 -7.39 -7.93 2.79
N SER A 27 -7.75 -7.45 1.62
CA SER A 27 -7.04 -7.64 0.35
C SER A 27 -7.40 -6.50 -0.61
N ALA A 28 -6.76 -6.42 -1.76
CA ALA A 28 -7.15 -5.50 -2.83
C ALA A 28 -8.60 -5.72 -3.24
N LEU A 29 -9.03 -6.98 -3.38
CA LEU A 29 -10.40 -7.31 -3.77
C LEU A 29 -11.44 -6.88 -2.74
N SER A 30 -11.12 -6.89 -1.45
CA SER A 30 -12.04 -6.43 -0.39
C SER A 30 -12.30 -4.92 -0.42
N GLN A 31 -11.58 -4.17 -1.23
CA GLN A 31 -11.73 -2.72 -1.41
C GLN A 31 -12.55 -2.35 -2.66
N THR A 32 -13.32 -3.30 -3.22
CA THR A 32 -14.08 -3.11 -4.46
C THR A 32 -15.00 -1.88 -4.40
N ASP A 33 -15.71 -1.66 -3.29
CA ASP A 33 -16.59 -0.49 -3.14
C ASP A 33 -15.81 0.83 -3.21
N ALA A 34 -14.61 0.88 -2.62
CA ALA A 34 -13.74 2.05 -2.71
C ALA A 34 -13.18 2.24 -4.13
N ILE A 35 -12.80 1.14 -4.79
CA ILE A 35 -12.34 1.18 -6.18
C ILE A 35 -13.43 1.75 -7.08
N ASP A 36 -14.66 1.24 -6.99
CA ASP A 36 -15.81 1.67 -7.80
C ASP A 36 -16.16 3.13 -7.51
N HIS A 37 -16.15 3.54 -6.24
CA HIS A 37 -16.43 4.91 -5.84
C HIS A 37 -15.44 5.91 -6.45
N TRP A 38 -14.15 5.66 -6.28
CA TRP A 38 -13.13 6.59 -6.76
C TRP A 38 -13.01 6.61 -8.29
N THR A 39 -13.17 5.47 -8.96
CA THR A 39 -13.16 5.43 -10.42
C THR A 39 -14.38 6.14 -11.01
N ALA A 40 -15.54 6.06 -10.38
CA ALA A 40 -16.73 6.82 -10.77
C ALA A 40 -16.52 8.34 -10.67
N LEU A 41 -15.64 8.79 -9.77
CA LEU A 41 -15.23 10.19 -9.65
C LEU A 41 -14.09 10.60 -10.61
N GLY A 42 -13.65 9.71 -11.47
CA GLY A 42 -12.64 9.99 -12.49
C GLY A 42 -11.19 9.76 -12.07
N TYR A 43 -10.95 9.10 -10.93
CA TYR A 43 -9.60 8.74 -10.49
C TYR A 43 -9.14 7.41 -11.11
N ARG A 44 -7.82 7.28 -11.26
CA ARG A 44 -7.18 5.98 -11.40
C ARG A 44 -6.96 5.40 -10.00
N VAL A 45 -7.33 4.14 -9.79
CA VAL A 45 -7.12 3.45 -8.52
C VAL A 45 -6.17 2.26 -8.72
N VAL A 46 -5.19 2.15 -7.85
CA VAL A 46 -4.27 1.01 -7.75
C VAL A 46 -4.42 0.42 -6.35
N ALA A 47 -5.21 -0.64 -6.21
CA ALA A 47 -5.38 -1.35 -4.95
C ALA A 47 -4.38 -2.51 -4.89
N VAL A 48 -3.58 -2.58 -3.83
CA VAL A 48 -2.45 -3.49 -3.71
C VAL A 48 -2.75 -4.59 -2.70
N ASP A 49 -2.51 -5.84 -3.08
CA ASP A 49 -2.41 -6.95 -2.11
C ASP A 49 -1.07 -6.87 -1.39
N ALA A 50 -1.07 -6.65 -0.09
CA ALA A 50 0.16 -6.70 0.71
C ALA A 50 0.77 -8.11 0.67
N ARG A 51 2.08 -8.22 0.92
CA ARG A 51 2.76 -9.52 1.05
C ARG A 51 2.00 -10.43 2.03
N GLY A 52 1.83 -11.68 1.64
CA GLY A 52 1.07 -12.67 2.38
C GLY A 52 -0.45 -12.61 2.19
N HIS A 53 -0.97 -11.65 1.40
CA HIS A 53 -2.40 -11.46 1.14
C HIS A 53 -2.72 -11.66 -0.34
N GLY A 54 -3.96 -11.99 -0.61
CA GLY A 54 -4.49 -12.12 -1.97
C GLY A 54 -3.61 -12.96 -2.87
N LEU A 55 -3.23 -12.38 -4.01
CA LEU A 55 -2.37 -13.00 -5.00
C LEU A 55 -0.89 -12.58 -4.90
N SER A 56 -0.54 -11.77 -3.90
CA SER A 56 0.84 -11.37 -3.66
C SER A 56 1.71 -12.51 -3.10
N PRO A 57 3.04 -12.41 -3.23
CA PRO A 57 3.97 -13.40 -2.71
C PRO A 57 3.74 -13.71 -1.23
N ARG A 58 3.97 -14.94 -0.84
CA ARG A 58 3.92 -15.37 0.55
C ARG A 58 5.20 -14.93 1.28
N TRP A 59 5.10 -14.85 2.59
CA TRP A 59 6.24 -14.57 3.44
C TRP A 59 7.26 -15.70 3.40
N ALA A 60 8.53 -15.37 3.20
CA ALA A 60 9.62 -16.27 3.53
C ALA A 60 9.91 -16.18 5.04
N PRO A 61 10.32 -17.26 5.73
CA PRO A 61 10.56 -17.25 7.17
C PRO A 61 11.48 -16.13 7.65
N GLN A 62 12.55 -15.85 6.91
CA GLN A 62 13.52 -14.80 7.23
C GLN A 62 12.97 -13.38 7.06
N GLU A 63 11.87 -13.18 6.32
CA GLU A 63 11.23 -11.89 6.12
C GLU A 63 10.35 -11.51 7.31
N LEU A 64 9.85 -12.49 8.06
CA LEU A 64 8.96 -12.28 9.20
C LEU A 64 9.63 -11.52 10.34
N GLU A 65 10.95 -11.68 10.51
CA GLU A 65 11.74 -10.94 11.52
C GLU A 65 11.76 -9.44 11.24
N ARG A 66 11.58 -9.05 9.96
CA ARG A 66 11.60 -7.69 9.47
C ARG A 66 10.29 -7.29 8.80
N ALA A 67 9.18 -7.88 9.19
CA ALA A 67 7.91 -7.76 8.46
C ALA A 67 7.49 -6.31 8.19
N GLY A 68 7.64 -5.42 9.16
CA GLY A 68 7.33 -3.99 8.96
C GLY A 68 8.18 -3.32 7.90
N GLU A 69 9.50 -3.61 7.87
CA GLU A 69 10.42 -3.08 6.84
C GLU A 69 10.09 -3.62 5.46
N VAL A 70 9.80 -4.92 5.37
CA VAL A 70 9.44 -5.58 4.10
C VAL A 70 8.15 -5.00 3.53
N LEU A 71 7.13 -4.74 4.36
CA LEU A 71 5.90 -4.09 3.90
C LEU A 71 6.15 -2.68 3.36
N VAL A 72 7.05 -1.92 4.00
CA VAL A 72 7.44 -0.59 3.52
C VAL A 72 8.21 -0.68 2.21
N ASP A 73 9.20 -1.56 2.11
CA ASP A 73 9.99 -1.76 0.90
C ASP A 73 9.12 -2.21 -0.28
N ASP A 74 8.16 -3.09 -0.04
CA ASP A 74 7.18 -3.53 -1.05
C ASP A 74 6.29 -2.37 -1.53
N ALA A 75 5.81 -1.51 -0.62
CA ALA A 75 5.01 -0.35 -0.97
C ALA A 75 5.83 0.69 -1.75
N VAL A 76 7.08 0.92 -1.35
CA VAL A 76 8.02 1.76 -2.10
C VAL A 76 8.21 1.25 -3.52
N ALA A 77 8.41 -0.06 -3.71
CA ALA A 77 8.58 -0.65 -5.03
C ALA A 77 7.35 -0.44 -5.94
N VAL A 78 6.13 -0.52 -5.39
CA VAL A 78 4.90 -0.20 -6.13
C VAL A 78 4.88 1.25 -6.58
N LEU A 79 5.22 2.19 -5.70
CA LEU A 79 5.23 3.62 -6.02
C LEU A 79 6.34 3.99 -7.01
N GLU A 80 7.52 3.39 -6.90
CA GLU A 80 8.61 3.54 -7.87
C GLU A 80 8.22 3.04 -9.26
N ASP A 81 7.51 1.91 -9.35
CA ASP A 81 7.00 1.38 -10.60
C ASP A 81 6.01 2.36 -11.27
N LEU A 82 5.10 2.95 -10.50
CA LEU A 82 4.19 3.98 -11.00
C LEU A 82 4.94 5.22 -11.50
N LEU A 83 5.97 5.66 -10.77
CA LEU A 83 6.81 6.78 -11.17
C LEU A 83 7.56 6.51 -12.47
N VAL A 84 8.07 5.29 -12.66
CA VAL A 84 8.73 4.87 -13.91
C VAL A 84 7.74 4.88 -15.07
N GLN A 85 6.51 4.39 -14.87
CA GLN A 85 5.46 4.43 -15.88
C GLN A 85 5.15 5.87 -16.31
N ASP A 86 4.96 6.79 -15.36
CA ASP A 86 4.67 8.19 -15.65
C ASP A 86 5.84 8.89 -16.36
N ARG A 87 7.08 8.63 -15.98
CA ARG A 87 8.27 9.13 -16.67
C ARG A 87 8.34 8.64 -18.12
N GLY A 88 8.05 7.35 -18.33
CA GLY A 88 7.99 6.78 -19.68
C GLY A 88 6.92 7.45 -20.54
N ARG A 89 5.74 7.71 -19.99
CA ARG A 89 4.66 8.43 -20.68
C ARG A 89 5.08 9.85 -21.06
N ARG A 90 5.69 10.60 -20.13
CA ARG A 90 6.21 11.95 -20.39
C ARG A 90 7.27 11.94 -21.51
N ALA A 91 8.17 10.98 -21.50
CA ALA A 91 9.20 10.84 -22.53
C ALA A 91 8.63 10.57 -23.93
N LEU A 92 7.44 9.97 -24.01
CA LEU A 92 6.71 9.72 -25.25
C LEU A 92 5.74 10.85 -25.63
N GLY A 93 5.70 11.95 -24.88
CA GLY A 93 4.76 13.06 -25.10
C GLY A 93 3.31 12.72 -24.77
N LEU A 94 3.07 11.65 -23.98
CA LEU A 94 1.75 11.24 -23.53
C LEU A 94 1.38 11.93 -22.21
N PRO A 95 0.08 12.14 -21.93
CA PRO A 95 -0.36 12.65 -20.64
C PRO A 95 0.16 11.77 -19.50
N ALA A 96 0.71 12.40 -18.49
CA ALA A 96 1.19 11.76 -17.26
C ALA A 96 0.70 12.54 -16.04
N THR A 97 0.64 11.90 -14.90
CA THR A 97 0.11 12.48 -13.67
C THR A 97 1.23 12.84 -12.70
N ASP A 98 0.87 13.53 -11.64
CA ASP A 98 1.72 13.69 -10.46
C ASP A 98 1.80 12.39 -9.67
N PRO A 99 2.78 12.26 -8.75
CA PRO A 99 2.83 11.11 -7.84
C PRO A 99 1.49 10.90 -7.12
N PRO A 100 1.13 9.65 -6.78
CA PRO A 100 -0.20 9.35 -6.25
C PRO A 100 -0.44 9.90 -4.84
N VAL A 101 -1.71 9.97 -4.44
CA VAL A 101 -2.11 9.96 -3.04
C VAL A 101 -2.22 8.51 -2.58
N VAL A 102 -1.65 8.19 -1.42
CA VAL A 102 -1.75 6.86 -0.81
C VAL A 102 -2.80 6.89 0.29
N ILE A 103 -3.79 6.00 0.18
CA ILE A 103 -4.85 5.82 1.18
C ILE A 103 -4.60 4.48 1.87
N GLY A 104 -4.24 4.52 3.14
CA GLY A 104 -3.97 3.33 3.93
C GLY A 104 -4.97 3.13 5.07
N HIS A 105 -5.33 1.88 5.34
CA HIS A 105 -6.14 1.49 6.49
C HIS A 105 -5.34 0.56 7.41
N SER A 106 -5.38 0.81 8.72
CA SER A 106 -4.75 -0.02 9.76
C SER A 106 -3.28 -0.33 9.45
N MET A 107 -2.92 -1.57 9.13
CA MET A 107 -1.58 -1.98 8.68
C MET A 107 -1.11 -1.16 7.46
N GLY A 108 -1.98 -0.96 6.47
CA GLY A 108 -1.69 -0.15 5.29
C GLY A 108 -1.46 1.33 5.62
N ALA A 109 -2.18 1.87 6.62
CA ALA A 109 -1.96 3.25 7.09
C ALA A 109 -0.60 3.39 7.79
N ALA A 110 -0.21 2.42 8.63
CA ALA A 110 1.11 2.43 9.25
C ALA A 110 2.23 2.33 8.20
N THR A 111 2.06 1.50 7.17
CA THR A 111 2.99 1.40 6.05
C THR A 111 3.08 2.72 5.29
N ALA A 112 1.94 3.31 4.91
CA ALA A 112 1.88 4.58 4.18
C ALA A 112 2.56 5.73 4.94
N MET A 113 2.39 5.79 6.25
CA MET A 113 3.02 6.79 7.11
C MET A 113 4.55 6.71 7.06
N VAL A 114 5.11 5.49 7.12
CA VAL A 114 6.57 5.28 7.05
C VAL A 114 7.10 5.59 5.65
N VAL A 115 6.38 5.20 4.60
CA VAL A 115 6.74 5.55 3.22
C VAL A 115 6.78 7.07 3.04
N ALA A 116 5.76 7.78 3.49
CA ALA A 116 5.72 9.25 3.40
C ALA A 116 6.88 9.94 4.12
N ALA A 117 7.31 9.39 5.25
CA ALA A 117 8.45 9.91 6.00
C ALA A 117 9.79 9.62 5.32
N ARG A 118 9.96 8.45 4.69
CA ARG A 118 11.23 8.02 4.09
C ARG A 118 11.40 8.43 2.64
N ARG A 119 10.31 8.45 1.88
CA ARG A 119 10.30 8.65 0.43
C ARG A 119 9.18 9.63 0.01
N PRO A 120 9.20 10.87 0.55
CA PRO A 120 8.15 11.86 0.29
C PRO A 120 7.97 12.20 -1.21
N GLU A 121 9.01 12.00 -2.02
CA GLU A 121 8.97 12.27 -3.45
C GLU A 121 8.13 11.27 -4.26
N LEU A 122 7.75 10.14 -3.67
CA LEU A 122 6.97 9.09 -4.33
C LEU A 122 5.46 9.30 -4.25
N LEU A 123 4.99 10.29 -3.49
CA LEU A 123 3.56 10.54 -3.29
C LEU A 123 3.30 12.02 -3.06
N THR A 124 2.09 12.49 -3.35
CA THR A 124 1.67 13.88 -3.11
C THR A 124 0.96 14.05 -1.78
N GLY A 125 0.50 12.97 -1.17
CA GLY A 125 -0.16 13.01 0.13
C GLY A 125 -0.55 11.62 0.62
N VAL A 126 -0.93 11.54 1.88
CA VAL A 126 -1.43 10.31 2.52
C VAL A 126 -2.76 10.57 3.22
N VAL A 127 -3.64 9.58 3.15
CA VAL A 127 -4.83 9.48 4.00
C VAL A 127 -4.66 8.26 4.90
N LEU A 128 -4.68 8.48 6.20
CA LEU A 128 -4.41 7.44 7.20
C LEU A 128 -5.71 7.13 7.95
N ALA A 129 -6.32 6.01 7.63
CA ALA A 129 -7.51 5.52 8.31
C ALA A 129 -7.11 4.53 9.42
N ASP A 130 -7.31 4.93 10.67
CA ASP A 130 -7.08 4.11 11.87
C ASP A 130 -5.70 3.39 11.85
N PRO A 131 -4.58 4.12 11.81
CA PRO A 131 -3.26 3.53 11.63
C PRO A 131 -2.93 2.57 12.78
N ALA A 132 -2.45 1.37 12.42
CA ALA A 132 -1.96 0.41 13.39
C ALA A 132 -0.77 1.00 14.15
N ARG A 133 -0.82 0.98 15.47
CA ARG A 133 0.29 1.42 16.31
C ARG A 133 1.24 0.25 16.55
N TYR A 134 2.35 0.27 15.86
CA TYR A 134 3.47 -0.63 16.15
C TYR A 134 4.27 -0.05 17.31
N GLY A 135 3.85 -0.36 18.55
CA GLY A 135 4.74 -0.21 19.69
C GLY A 135 5.73 -1.38 19.71
N SER A 136 6.95 -1.15 20.12
CA SER A 136 7.94 -2.20 20.38
C SER A 136 7.51 -3.03 21.60
N ARG A 137 6.56 -3.95 21.40
CA ARG A 137 6.10 -4.86 22.45
C ARG A 137 6.65 -6.24 22.18
N SER A 138 7.16 -6.86 23.24
CA SER A 138 7.58 -8.25 23.17
C SER A 138 6.38 -9.17 22.89
N PRO A 139 6.57 -10.34 22.30
CA PRO A 139 5.52 -11.35 22.15
C PRO A 139 4.81 -11.68 23.49
N ALA A 140 5.55 -11.68 24.61
CA ALA A 140 4.99 -11.93 25.93
C ALA A 140 4.00 -10.83 26.36
N GLU A 141 4.29 -9.56 26.09
CA GLU A 141 3.38 -8.43 26.38
C GLU A 141 2.11 -8.47 25.52
N LEU A 142 2.22 -8.97 24.28
CA LEU A 142 1.07 -9.13 23.39
C LEU A 142 0.16 -10.27 23.87
N LEU A 143 0.75 -11.40 24.28
CA LEU A 143 0.01 -12.56 24.84
C LEU A 143 -0.68 -12.20 26.14
N ALA A 144 -0.02 -11.49 27.05
CA ALA A 144 -0.60 -11.05 28.32
C ALA A 144 -1.84 -10.15 28.12
N ARG A 145 -1.89 -9.34 27.06
CA ARG A 145 -3.08 -8.51 26.74
C ARG A 145 -4.23 -9.32 26.14
N GLY A 146 -3.94 -10.37 25.38
CA GLY A 146 -4.95 -11.30 24.87
C GLY A 146 -5.69 -11.97 26.01
N ALA A 147 -4.95 -12.53 26.96
CA ALA A 147 -5.49 -13.21 28.15
C ALA A 147 -6.29 -12.28 29.08
N ALA A 148 -6.02 -10.98 29.10
CA ALA A 148 -6.75 -10.01 29.94
C ALA A 148 -8.10 -9.53 29.35
N ARG A 149 -8.49 -10.03 28.19
CA ARG A 149 -9.74 -9.67 27.48
C ARG A 149 -10.78 -10.80 27.44
N GLU A 150 -10.46 -11.96 27.98
CA GLU A 150 -11.37 -13.07 28.24
C GLU A 150 -11.91 -13.01 29.69
#